data_1300a2d07285b1e67d67fcbda605b603
#
_entry.id   1300a2d07285b1e67d67fcbda605b603
#
_cell.length_a   1.000
_cell.length_b   1.000
_cell.length_c   1.000
_cell.angle_alpha   90.00
_cell.angle_beta   90.00
_cell.angle_gamma   90.00
#
_symmetry.space_group_name_H-M   'P 1'
#
loop_
_entity.id
_entity.type
_entity.pdbx_description
1 polymer ?
#
loop_
_entity_poly.entity_id
_entity_poly.type
_entity_poly.pdbx_seq_one_letter_code
_entity_poly.pdbx_strand_id
1 'polypeptide(L)'
;DRAARAVAQWATEFPDWELAPMEALGRLGETATIIDTRHISPLFAEYGLQRGEFDVLAALRRSGAPYELTPSRLFEITMSSSGGMTARLDRLEKMGHVERRPNPDDRRGVLVRLTPSAVELIETVTPAHLANEARLTSCLTADELSQFSGLLKKLLRHAEETA
;
A
#
# COMPACT_ATOMS: atom_id res chain seq x y z
N ASP A 1 -3.24 18.55 -15.92
CA ASP A 1 -3.34 18.03 -14.55
C ASP A 1 -3.62 19.16 -13.55
N ARG A 2 -4.01 18.85 -12.32
CA ARG A 2 -4.41 19.85 -11.32
C ARG A 2 -3.18 20.56 -10.73
N ALA A 3 -2.06 19.85 -10.57
CA ALA A 3 -0.84 20.41 -10.02
C ALA A 3 -0.31 21.54 -10.94
N ALA A 4 -0.23 21.30 -12.26
CA ALA A 4 0.20 22.32 -13.21
C ALA A 4 -0.72 23.55 -13.22
N ARG A 5 -2.04 23.36 -13.10
CA ARG A 5 -2.97 24.48 -13.01
C ARG A 5 -2.79 25.31 -11.75
N ALA A 6 -2.61 24.67 -10.62
CA ALA A 6 -2.36 25.35 -9.35
C ALA A 6 -1.06 26.15 -9.40
N VAL A 7 0.00 25.56 -9.94
CA VAL A 7 1.30 26.25 -10.12
C VAL A 7 1.18 27.45 -11.05
N ALA A 8 0.47 27.33 -12.17
CA ALA A 8 0.26 28.45 -13.07
C ALA A 8 -0.48 29.63 -12.41
N GLN A 9 -1.47 29.36 -11.55
CA GLN A 9 -2.17 30.37 -10.78
C GLN A 9 -1.24 31.05 -9.77
N TRP A 10 -0.45 30.28 -9.02
CA TRP A 10 0.53 30.82 -8.09
C TRP A 10 1.62 31.65 -8.78
N ALA A 11 2.12 31.21 -9.92
CA ALA A 11 3.11 31.95 -10.70
C ALA A 11 2.60 33.32 -11.19
N THR A 12 1.29 33.43 -11.40
CA THR A 12 0.65 34.72 -11.75
C THR A 12 0.64 35.67 -10.56
N GLU A 13 0.33 35.19 -9.37
CA GLU A 13 0.25 36.01 -8.15
C GLU A 13 1.63 36.29 -7.53
N PHE A 14 2.55 35.32 -7.65
CA PHE A 14 3.88 35.35 -7.04
C PHE A 14 4.96 34.89 -8.03
N PRO A 15 5.35 35.73 -8.98
CA PRO A 15 6.25 35.34 -10.08
C PRO A 15 7.65 34.87 -9.62
N ASP A 16 8.11 35.34 -8.46
CA ASP A 16 9.44 35.04 -7.93
C ASP A 16 9.52 33.77 -7.06
N TRP A 17 8.39 33.05 -6.90
CA TRP A 17 8.38 31.84 -6.09
C TRP A 17 8.92 30.64 -6.86
N GLU A 18 9.73 29.81 -6.16
CA GLU A 18 10.17 28.50 -6.68
C GLU A 18 9.03 27.47 -6.50
N LEU A 19 8.35 27.15 -7.60
CA LEU A 19 7.13 26.34 -7.60
C LEU A 19 7.33 24.89 -8.07
N ALA A 20 8.51 24.53 -8.57
CA ALA A 20 8.78 23.16 -9.05
C ALA A 20 8.59 22.07 -7.99
N PRO A 21 8.97 22.26 -6.71
CA PRO A 21 8.67 21.30 -5.66
C PRO A 21 7.17 21.10 -5.43
N MET A 22 6.39 22.20 -5.47
CA MET A 22 4.92 22.13 -5.32
C MET A 22 4.29 21.35 -6.46
N GLU A 23 4.75 21.56 -7.70
CA GLU A 23 4.24 20.82 -8.86
C GLU A 23 4.53 19.32 -8.73
N ALA A 24 5.76 18.95 -8.39
CA ALA A 24 6.20 17.56 -8.27
C ALA A 24 5.41 16.82 -7.17
N LEU A 25 5.32 17.40 -5.98
CA LEU A 25 4.59 16.79 -4.85
C LEU A 25 3.08 16.77 -5.07
N GLY A 26 2.52 17.83 -5.65
CA GLY A 26 1.11 17.88 -6.02
C GLY A 26 0.74 16.80 -7.04
N ARG A 27 1.58 16.61 -8.06
CA ARG A 27 1.41 15.55 -9.07
C ARG A 27 1.56 14.16 -8.47
N LEU A 28 2.51 13.96 -7.57
CA LEU A 28 2.67 12.70 -6.82
C LEU A 28 1.41 12.36 -6.02
N GLY A 29 0.88 13.32 -5.25
CA GLY A 29 -0.32 13.11 -4.44
C GLY A 29 -1.57 12.83 -5.28
N GLU A 30 -1.77 13.60 -6.38
CA GLU A 30 -2.89 13.37 -7.31
C GLU A 30 -2.79 11.98 -7.95
N THR A 31 -1.60 11.60 -8.42
CA THR A 31 -1.36 10.30 -9.07
C THR A 31 -1.64 9.17 -8.10
N ALA A 32 -1.10 9.21 -6.88
CA ALA A 32 -1.33 8.20 -5.85
C ALA A 32 -2.83 8.05 -5.53
N THR A 33 -3.54 9.16 -5.40
CA THR A 33 -4.98 9.17 -5.13
C THR A 33 -5.78 8.53 -6.27
N ILE A 34 -5.48 8.89 -7.52
CA ILE A 34 -6.18 8.33 -8.69
C ILE A 34 -5.91 6.84 -8.83
N ILE A 35 -4.65 6.41 -8.70
CA ILE A 35 -4.27 4.98 -8.75
C ILE A 35 -5.03 4.21 -7.68
N ASP A 36 -5.04 4.68 -6.45
CA ASP A 36 -5.73 3.99 -5.37
C ASP A 36 -7.24 3.93 -5.59
N THR A 37 -7.87 5.09 -5.78
CA THR A 37 -9.36 5.16 -5.79
C THR A 37 -10.01 4.60 -7.05
N ARG A 38 -9.31 4.63 -8.20
CA ARG A 38 -9.89 4.21 -9.48
C ARG A 38 -9.42 2.85 -9.96
N HIS A 39 -8.33 2.32 -9.43
CA HIS A 39 -7.71 1.11 -9.97
C HIS A 39 -7.39 0.05 -8.93
N ILE A 40 -6.88 0.42 -7.74
CA ILE A 40 -6.47 -0.55 -6.71
C ILE A 40 -7.64 -0.91 -5.82
N SER A 41 -8.26 0.08 -5.18
CA SER A 41 -9.39 -0.17 -4.27
C SER A 41 -10.59 -0.85 -4.95
N PRO A 42 -10.99 -0.50 -6.19
CA PRO A 42 -12.05 -1.23 -6.90
C PRO A 42 -11.68 -2.69 -7.18
N LEU A 43 -10.44 -2.97 -7.59
CA LEU A 43 -9.98 -4.35 -7.81
C LEU A 43 -10.12 -5.19 -6.53
N PHE A 44 -9.65 -4.70 -5.40
CA PHE A 44 -9.76 -5.44 -4.14
C PHE A 44 -11.20 -5.61 -3.68
N ALA A 45 -12.07 -4.64 -3.96
CA ALA A 45 -13.50 -4.73 -3.65
C ALA A 45 -14.20 -5.87 -4.41
N GLU A 46 -13.77 -6.23 -5.61
CA GLU A 46 -14.28 -7.41 -6.34
C GLU A 46 -14.06 -8.72 -5.58
N TYR A 47 -13.03 -8.78 -4.73
CA TYR A 47 -12.70 -9.90 -3.85
C TYR A 47 -13.19 -9.72 -2.41
N GLY A 48 -14.01 -8.69 -2.15
CA GLY A 48 -14.52 -8.38 -0.81
C GLY A 48 -13.49 -7.78 0.14
N LEU A 49 -12.33 -7.36 -0.36
CA LEU A 49 -11.22 -6.82 0.42
C LEU A 49 -11.13 -5.30 0.31
N GLN A 50 -10.63 -4.68 1.38
CA GLN A 50 -10.07 -3.34 1.34
C GLN A 50 -8.56 -3.41 1.10
N ARG A 51 -7.96 -2.32 0.58
CA ARG A 51 -6.51 -2.25 0.33
C ARG A 51 -5.67 -2.67 1.53
N GLY A 52 -5.94 -2.12 2.72
CA GLY A 52 -5.20 -2.47 3.92
C GLY A 52 -5.40 -3.91 4.39
N GLU A 53 -6.49 -4.56 4.00
CA GLU A 53 -6.73 -5.99 4.26
C GLU A 53 -5.91 -6.86 3.32
N PHE A 54 -5.85 -6.51 2.03
CA PHE A 54 -4.95 -7.16 1.09
C PHE A 54 -3.50 -7.08 1.56
N ASP A 55 -3.03 -5.91 2.02
CA ASP A 55 -1.67 -5.72 2.52
C ASP A 55 -1.33 -6.67 3.68
N VAL A 56 -2.28 -6.89 4.61
CA VAL A 56 -2.12 -7.83 5.73
C VAL A 56 -2.04 -9.28 5.23
N LEU A 57 -2.98 -9.70 4.37
CA LEU A 57 -2.97 -11.07 3.81
C LEU A 57 -1.70 -11.33 2.99
N ALA A 58 -1.29 -10.38 2.17
CA ALA A 58 -0.07 -10.46 1.38
C ALA A 58 1.20 -10.52 2.27
N ALA A 59 1.24 -9.75 3.36
CA ALA A 59 2.34 -9.79 4.31
C ALA A 59 2.46 -11.17 4.99
N LEU A 60 1.34 -11.73 5.45
CA LEU A 60 1.29 -13.09 6.00
C LEU A 60 1.73 -14.12 4.96
N ARG A 61 1.26 -14.03 3.72
CA ARG A 61 1.65 -14.97 2.66
C ARG A 61 3.15 -14.90 2.35
N ARG A 62 3.73 -13.70 2.31
CA ARG A 62 5.16 -13.47 2.04
C ARG A 62 6.06 -13.91 3.19
N SER A 63 5.55 -14.04 4.41
CA SER A 63 6.36 -14.52 5.54
C SER A 63 6.78 -15.99 5.42
N GLY A 64 6.21 -16.73 4.48
CA GLY A 64 6.45 -18.16 4.34
C GLY A 64 5.60 -19.01 5.30
N ALA A 65 5.53 -20.32 5.05
CA ALA A 65 4.80 -21.21 5.92
C ALA A 65 5.38 -21.17 7.36
N PRO A 66 4.53 -21.15 8.39
CA PRO A 66 3.09 -21.41 8.42
C PRO A 66 2.20 -20.16 8.18
N TYR A 67 2.69 -19.08 7.58
CA TYR A 67 1.96 -17.85 7.23
C TYR A 67 1.41 -17.11 8.45
N GLU A 68 2.22 -16.97 9.47
CA GLU A 68 1.83 -16.32 10.73
C GLU A 68 2.85 -15.28 11.18
N LEU A 69 2.34 -14.18 11.74
CA LEU A 69 3.10 -13.06 12.27
C LEU A 69 2.40 -12.50 13.52
N THR A 70 3.16 -11.79 14.35
CA THR A 70 2.55 -10.98 15.42
C THR A 70 1.87 -9.74 14.86
N PRO A 71 0.83 -9.18 15.51
CA PRO A 71 0.22 -7.91 15.12
C PRO A 71 1.23 -6.77 15.01
N SER A 72 2.23 -6.71 15.93
CA SER A 72 3.29 -5.70 15.88
C SER A 72 4.14 -5.83 14.62
N ARG A 73 4.50 -7.06 14.24
CA ARG A 73 5.28 -7.30 13.02
C ARG A 73 4.47 -6.97 11.77
N LEU A 74 3.19 -7.30 11.75
CA LEU A 74 2.30 -6.91 10.66
C LEU A 74 2.23 -5.38 10.52
N PHE A 75 2.13 -4.66 11.63
CA PHE A 75 2.14 -3.20 11.62
C PHE A 75 3.44 -2.64 11.01
N GLU A 76 4.60 -3.17 11.40
CA GLU A 76 5.90 -2.71 10.89
C GLU A 76 6.09 -2.91 9.38
N ILE A 77 5.59 -4.03 8.83
CA ILE A 77 5.85 -4.43 7.44
C ILE A 77 4.74 -4.12 6.45
N THR A 78 3.58 -3.64 6.93
CA THR A 78 2.51 -3.16 6.07
C THR A 78 2.59 -1.64 5.92
N MET A 79 2.25 -1.12 4.75
CA MET A 79 2.18 0.32 4.48
C MET A 79 0.98 0.98 5.17
N SER A 80 0.64 0.53 6.38
CA SER A 80 -0.58 0.92 7.08
C SER A 80 -0.29 1.85 8.25
N SER A 81 -1.11 2.87 8.45
CA SER A 81 -1.07 3.66 9.69
C SER A 81 -1.54 2.83 10.91
N SER A 82 -0.99 3.13 12.09
CA SER A 82 -1.22 2.39 13.35
C SER A 82 -2.69 2.26 13.76
N GLY A 83 -3.52 3.26 13.48
CA GLY A 83 -4.90 3.31 13.96
C GLY A 83 -5.88 2.29 13.35
N GLY A 84 -5.47 1.57 12.32
CA GLY A 84 -6.37 0.67 11.60
C GLY A 84 -6.05 -0.83 11.73
N MET A 85 -4.88 -1.23 12.27
CA MET A 85 -4.46 -2.64 12.25
C MET A 85 -5.41 -3.54 13.05
N THR A 86 -5.76 -3.16 14.27
CA THR A 86 -6.68 -3.96 15.10
C THR A 86 -8.02 -4.16 14.41
N ALA A 87 -8.63 -3.09 13.91
CA ALA A 87 -9.92 -3.16 13.21
C ALA A 87 -9.84 -4.00 11.93
N ARG A 88 -8.72 -3.94 11.21
CA ARG A 88 -8.49 -4.81 10.03
C ARG A 88 -8.40 -6.27 10.40
N LEU A 89 -7.63 -6.60 11.45
CA LEU A 89 -7.49 -7.97 11.92
C LEU A 89 -8.83 -8.53 12.42
N ASP A 90 -9.62 -7.72 13.15
CA ASP A 90 -10.96 -8.12 13.63
C ASP A 90 -11.90 -8.40 12.45
N ARG A 91 -11.85 -7.56 11.42
CA ARG A 91 -12.66 -7.78 10.22
C ARG A 91 -12.19 -9.00 9.43
N LEU A 92 -10.88 -9.17 9.20
CA LEU A 92 -10.34 -10.35 8.52
C LEU A 92 -10.64 -11.66 9.26
N GLU A 93 -10.60 -11.65 10.60
CA GLU A 93 -10.98 -12.80 11.42
C GLU A 93 -12.47 -13.08 11.32
N LYS A 94 -13.34 -12.06 11.39
CA LYS A 94 -14.78 -12.20 11.17
C LYS A 94 -15.13 -12.75 9.78
N MET A 95 -14.34 -12.40 8.76
CA MET A 95 -14.47 -12.92 7.39
C MET A 95 -13.90 -14.33 7.23
N GLY A 96 -13.24 -14.88 8.25
CA GLY A 96 -12.60 -16.20 8.20
C GLY A 96 -11.31 -16.26 7.39
N HIS A 97 -10.67 -15.11 7.16
CA HIS A 97 -9.41 -15.04 6.41
C HIS A 97 -8.17 -15.20 7.29
N VAL A 98 -8.27 -14.82 8.55
CA VAL A 98 -7.21 -15.04 9.54
C VAL A 98 -7.76 -15.67 10.80
N GLU A 99 -6.90 -16.31 11.57
CA GLU A 99 -7.18 -16.79 12.91
C GLU A 99 -6.12 -16.23 13.88
N ARG A 100 -6.54 -15.94 15.12
CA ARG A 100 -5.62 -15.57 16.20
C ARG A 100 -5.30 -16.81 17.02
N ARG A 101 -4.00 -17.00 17.33
CA ARG A 101 -3.49 -18.12 18.09
C ARG A 101 -2.57 -17.64 19.21
N PRO A 102 -2.49 -18.35 20.35
CA PRO A 102 -1.46 -18.08 21.35
C PRO A 102 -0.07 -18.19 20.73
N ASN A 103 0.81 -17.27 21.08
CA ASN A 103 2.22 -17.34 20.66
C ASN A 103 2.96 -18.34 21.57
N PRO A 104 3.54 -19.44 21.05
CA PRO A 104 4.26 -20.41 21.87
C PRO A 104 5.51 -19.83 22.53
N ASP A 105 6.12 -18.82 21.92
CA ASP A 105 7.36 -18.19 22.38
C ASP A 105 7.12 -17.02 23.37
N ASP A 106 5.86 -16.53 23.44
CA ASP A 106 5.46 -15.45 24.35
C ASP A 106 4.06 -15.71 24.89
N ARG A 107 3.95 -16.06 26.16
CA ARG A 107 2.67 -16.37 26.83
C ARG A 107 1.63 -15.24 26.80
N ARG A 108 2.05 -13.99 26.56
CA ARG A 108 1.17 -12.82 26.42
C ARG A 108 0.94 -12.43 24.96
N GLY A 109 1.69 -13.06 24.06
CA GLY A 109 1.67 -12.76 22.62
C GLY A 109 0.57 -13.51 21.88
N VAL A 110 0.17 -12.92 20.77
CA VAL A 110 -0.78 -13.49 19.81
C VAL A 110 -0.10 -13.57 18.46
N LEU A 111 -0.30 -14.67 17.75
CA LEU A 111 0.02 -14.82 16.34
C LEU A 111 -1.26 -14.68 15.52
N VAL A 112 -1.17 -14.01 14.39
CA VAL A 112 -2.18 -13.94 13.34
C VAL A 112 -1.73 -14.83 12.20
N ARG A 113 -2.57 -15.78 11.80
CA ARG A 113 -2.28 -16.78 10.79
C ARG A 113 -3.31 -16.76 9.67
N LEU A 114 -2.88 -16.98 8.42
CA LEU A 114 -3.80 -17.20 7.30
C LEU A 114 -4.57 -18.52 7.48
N THR A 115 -5.87 -18.48 7.17
CA THR A 115 -6.64 -19.70 6.97
C THR A 115 -6.33 -20.33 5.60
N PRO A 116 -6.57 -21.61 5.38
CA PRO A 116 -6.38 -22.23 4.07
C PRO A 116 -7.13 -21.52 2.94
N SER A 117 -8.37 -21.10 3.17
CA SER A 117 -9.16 -20.35 2.19
C SER A 117 -8.57 -18.96 1.88
N ALA A 118 -7.92 -18.32 2.85
CA ALA A 118 -7.24 -17.05 2.63
C ALA A 118 -5.93 -17.22 1.83
N VAL A 119 -5.25 -18.36 1.96
CA VAL A 119 -4.12 -18.68 1.09
C VAL A 119 -4.57 -18.77 -0.37
N GLU A 120 -5.65 -19.48 -0.65
CA GLU A 120 -6.23 -19.58 -2.00
C GLU A 120 -6.69 -18.21 -2.52
N LEU A 121 -7.33 -17.41 -1.67
CA LEU A 121 -7.77 -16.06 -2.01
C LEU A 121 -6.58 -15.17 -2.41
N ILE A 122 -5.53 -15.10 -1.59
CA ILE A 122 -4.39 -14.22 -1.87
C ILE A 122 -3.60 -14.68 -3.11
N GLU A 123 -3.56 -15.99 -3.36
CA GLU A 123 -2.96 -16.55 -4.57
C GLU A 123 -3.77 -16.25 -5.84
N THR A 124 -5.05 -15.98 -5.70
CA THR A 124 -5.93 -15.53 -6.79
C THR A 124 -5.83 -14.01 -7.02
N VAL A 125 -5.87 -13.23 -5.94
CA VAL A 125 -5.88 -11.76 -6.01
C VAL A 125 -4.54 -11.20 -6.43
N THR A 126 -3.43 -11.79 -5.98
CA THR A 126 -2.09 -11.26 -6.25
C THR A 126 -1.76 -11.17 -7.75
N PRO A 127 -1.99 -12.21 -8.59
CA PRO A 127 -1.78 -12.10 -10.03
C PRO A 127 -2.66 -11.03 -10.69
N ALA A 128 -3.91 -10.88 -10.27
CA ALA A 128 -4.81 -9.84 -10.77
C ALA A 128 -4.30 -8.44 -10.41
N HIS A 129 -3.80 -8.27 -9.19
CA HIS A 129 -3.18 -7.02 -8.74
C HIS A 129 -1.92 -6.68 -9.55
N LEU A 130 -1.02 -7.65 -9.75
CA LEU A 130 0.19 -7.47 -10.56
C LEU A 130 -0.13 -7.10 -12.02
N ALA A 131 -1.14 -7.74 -12.62
CA ALA A 131 -1.59 -7.41 -13.97
C ALA A 131 -2.16 -5.97 -14.04
N ASN A 132 -2.89 -5.56 -13.01
CA ASN A 132 -3.40 -4.19 -12.89
C ASN A 132 -2.26 -3.16 -12.77
N GLU A 133 -1.25 -3.43 -11.96
CA GLU A 133 -0.06 -2.57 -11.83
C GLU A 133 0.74 -2.49 -13.13
N ALA A 134 0.95 -3.62 -13.81
CA ALA A 134 1.61 -3.66 -15.12
C ALA A 134 0.87 -2.81 -16.17
N ARG A 135 -0.47 -2.88 -16.18
CA ARG A 135 -1.30 -2.06 -17.06
C ARG A 135 -1.18 -0.57 -16.72
N LEU A 136 -1.17 -0.21 -15.44
CA LEU A 136 -1.04 1.19 -14.98
C LEU A 136 0.31 1.80 -15.33
N THR A 137 1.36 1.00 -15.33
CA THR A 137 2.72 1.45 -15.63
C THR A 137 3.12 1.27 -17.09
N SER A 138 2.23 0.73 -17.95
CA SER A 138 2.52 0.46 -19.37
C SER A 138 2.81 1.69 -20.23
N CYS A 139 2.51 2.88 -19.73
CA CYS A 139 2.87 4.15 -20.37
C CYS A 139 4.36 4.52 -20.21
N LEU A 140 5.10 3.77 -19.38
CA LEU A 140 6.52 3.98 -19.11
C LEU A 140 7.33 2.85 -19.76
N THR A 141 8.47 3.19 -20.32
CA THR A 141 9.50 2.20 -20.69
C THR A 141 10.11 1.57 -19.43
N ALA A 142 10.82 0.46 -19.59
CA ALA A 142 11.49 -0.20 -18.46
C ALA A 142 12.50 0.73 -17.76
N ASP A 143 13.23 1.54 -18.52
CA ASP A 143 14.19 2.49 -17.99
C ASP A 143 13.51 3.65 -17.24
N GLU A 144 12.41 4.19 -17.78
CA GLU A 144 11.63 5.23 -17.11
C GLU A 144 10.99 4.71 -15.81
N LEU A 145 10.46 3.48 -15.80
CA LEU A 145 9.92 2.86 -14.58
C LEU A 145 11.00 2.66 -13.52
N SER A 146 12.20 2.22 -13.94
CA SER A 146 13.35 2.07 -13.04
C SER A 146 13.79 3.41 -12.45
N GLN A 147 13.90 4.45 -13.28
CA GLN A 147 14.25 5.82 -12.84
C GLN A 147 13.18 6.37 -11.88
N PHE A 148 11.91 6.22 -12.21
CA PHE A 148 10.79 6.65 -11.38
C PHE A 148 10.82 5.98 -9.99
N SER A 149 11.00 4.65 -9.95
CA SER A 149 11.16 3.90 -8.69
C SER A 149 12.36 4.40 -7.88
N GLY A 150 13.50 4.68 -8.54
CA GLY A 150 14.70 5.22 -7.90
C GLY A 150 14.49 6.60 -7.29
N LEU A 151 13.79 7.49 -7.99
CA LEU A 151 13.46 8.84 -7.51
C LEU A 151 12.49 8.79 -6.32
N LEU A 152 11.47 7.95 -6.39
CA LEU A 152 10.55 7.74 -5.27
C LEU A 152 11.26 7.19 -4.04
N LYS A 153 12.17 6.22 -4.20
CA LYS A 153 12.98 5.67 -3.10
C LYS A 153 13.85 6.75 -2.43
N LYS A 154 14.47 7.63 -3.24
CA LYS A 154 15.28 8.75 -2.72
C LYS A 154 14.42 9.73 -1.93
N LEU A 155 13.27 10.11 -2.47
CA LEU A 155 12.34 11.04 -1.82
C LEU A 155 11.78 10.46 -0.51
N LEU A 156 11.36 9.18 -0.52
CA LEU A 156 10.83 8.49 0.65
C LEU A 156 11.85 8.48 1.80
N ARG A 157 13.10 8.07 1.52
CA ARG A 157 14.16 8.08 2.53
C ARG A 157 14.36 9.44 3.15
N HIS A 158 14.45 10.49 2.32
CA HIS A 158 14.63 11.85 2.82
C HIS A 158 13.45 12.31 3.68
N ALA A 159 12.23 11.98 3.30
CA ALA A 159 11.04 12.31 4.08
C ALA A 159 11.01 11.60 5.44
N GLU A 160 11.47 10.35 5.52
CA GLU A 160 11.58 9.59 6.78
C GLU A 160 12.66 10.16 7.71
N GLU A 161 13.79 10.64 7.15
CA GLU A 161 14.89 11.23 7.91
C GLU A 161 14.56 12.64 8.47
N THR A 162 13.56 13.31 7.88
CA THR A 162 13.19 14.70 8.23
C THR A 162 11.86 14.82 8.98
N ALA A 163 11.21 13.70 9.29
CA ALA A 163 9.98 13.61 10.08
C ALA A 163 10.30 13.47 11.57
#